data_afc1b84cb68428f3854e5da52721e8ad
#
_entry.id   afc1b84cb68428f3854e5da52721e8ad
#
_cell.length_a   1.000
_cell.length_b   1.000
_cell.length_c   1.000
_cell.angle_alpha   90.00
_cell.angle_beta   90.00
_cell.angle_gamma   90.00
#
_symmetry.space_group_name_H-M   'P 1'
#
loop_
_entity.id
_entity.type
_entity.pdbx_description
1 polymer ?
#
loop_
_entity_poly.entity_id
_entity_poly.type
_entity_poly.pdbx_seq_one_letter_code
_entity_poly.pdbx_strand_id
1 'polypeptide(L)' 'MRNKMNKHLGIEIDPALHYKLHYIAKYEGRSGNGQIIHLIRQCIRNFESEQGEIALPETIKSNDQSV' A
#
# COMPACT_ATOMS: atom_id res chain seq x y z
N MET A 1 13.85 -8.30 0.20
CA MET A 1 14.75 -7.32 -0.36
C MET A 1 13.99 -6.29 -1.17
N ARG A 2 14.41 -5.06 -1.10
CA ARG A 2 13.70 -3.99 -1.78
C ARG A 2 14.05 -3.94 -3.26
N ASN A 3 13.03 -3.79 -4.11
CA ASN A 3 13.22 -3.61 -5.52
C ASN A 3 13.66 -2.17 -5.78
N LYS A 4 14.70 -1.96 -6.60
CA LYS A 4 15.18 -0.64 -6.92
C LYS A 4 14.14 0.22 -7.60
N MET A 5 13.17 -0.39 -8.27
CA MET A 5 12.10 0.37 -8.95
C MET A 5 11.01 0.81 -8.00
N ASN A 6 11.00 0.31 -6.78
CA ASN A 6 9.99 0.72 -5.81
C ASN A 6 10.22 2.14 -5.38
N LYS A 7 9.15 2.82 -5.09
CA LYS A 7 9.21 4.19 -4.62
C LYS A 7 9.01 4.24 -3.12
N HIS A 8 9.53 5.28 -2.51
CA HIS A 8 9.32 5.51 -1.10
C HIS A 8 8.12 6.41 -0.90
N LEU A 9 7.36 6.13 0.13
CA LEU A 9 6.25 6.97 0.54
C LEU A 9 6.45 7.32 1.99
N GLY A 10 6.86 8.55 2.28
CA GLY A 10 7.07 9.00 3.64
C GLY A 10 5.86 9.73 4.16
N ILE A 11 5.37 9.33 5.32
CA ILE A 11 4.24 10.00 5.95
C ILE A 11 4.52 10.12 7.44
N GLU A 12 3.92 11.14 8.02
CA GLU A 12 3.93 11.30 9.47
C GLU A 12 2.52 11.14 9.96
N ILE A 13 2.32 10.36 10.99
CA ILE A 13 0.99 10.16 11.52
C ILE A 13 0.99 10.37 13.03
N ASP A 14 -0.18 10.67 13.52
CA ASP A 14 -0.43 10.86 14.94
C ASP A 14 -0.02 9.63 15.73
N PRO A 15 0.59 9.80 16.91
CA PRO A 15 1.01 8.63 17.70
C PRO A 15 -0.11 7.65 18.02
N ALA A 16 -1.31 8.12 18.22
CA ALA A 16 -2.42 7.23 18.50
C ALA A 16 -2.75 6.37 17.29
N LEU A 17 -2.70 6.97 16.09
CA LEU A 17 -2.93 6.20 14.87
C LEU A 17 -1.83 5.19 14.65
N HIS A 18 -0.60 5.58 14.93
CA HIS A 18 0.53 4.69 14.79
C HIS A 18 0.37 3.47 15.70
N TYR A 19 0.02 3.71 16.95
CA TYR A 19 -0.17 2.63 17.90
C TYR A 19 -1.29 1.69 17.45
N LYS A 20 -2.41 2.26 17.07
CA LYS A 20 -3.56 1.46 16.68
C LYS A 20 -3.32 0.67 15.41
N LEU A 21 -2.57 1.25 14.48
CA LEU A 21 -2.21 0.55 13.26
C LEU A 21 -1.38 -0.69 13.58
N HIS A 22 -0.39 -0.54 14.44
CA HIS A 22 0.46 -1.67 14.79
C HIS A 22 -0.30 -2.71 15.61
N TYR A 23 -1.23 -2.27 16.43
CA TYR A 23 -2.06 -3.19 17.18
C TYR A 23 -2.90 -4.07 16.24
N ILE A 24 -3.51 -3.43 15.25
CA ILE A 24 -4.33 -4.15 14.28
C ILE A 24 -3.48 -5.09 13.44
N ALA A 25 -2.30 -4.61 13.02
CA ALA A 25 -1.41 -5.43 12.22
C ALA A 25 -1.03 -6.70 12.96
N LYS A 26 -0.70 -6.57 14.24
CA LYS A 26 -0.33 -7.70 15.04
C LYS A 26 -1.50 -8.68 15.19
N TYR A 27 -2.69 -8.13 15.41
CA TYR A 27 -3.89 -8.93 15.53
C TYR A 27 -4.13 -9.74 14.25
N GLU A 28 -3.86 -9.14 13.12
CA GLU A 28 -4.10 -9.77 11.82
C GLU A 28 -2.89 -10.54 11.28
N GLY A 29 -1.82 -10.61 12.06
CA GLY A 29 -0.66 -11.38 11.66
C GLY A 29 0.20 -10.71 10.60
N ARG A 30 0.18 -9.37 10.53
CA ARG A 30 0.98 -8.63 9.57
C ARG A 30 1.98 -7.74 10.27
N SER A 31 3.05 -7.40 9.58
CA SER A 31 3.93 -6.34 10.06
C SER A 31 3.24 -5.00 9.84
N GLY A 32 3.76 -3.94 10.47
CA GLY A 32 3.22 -2.60 10.25
C GLY A 32 3.28 -2.20 8.80
N ASN A 33 4.41 -2.44 8.14
CA ASN A 33 4.54 -2.13 6.71
C ASN A 33 3.59 -2.97 5.88
N GLY A 34 3.45 -4.24 6.21
CA GLY A 34 2.53 -5.10 5.49
C GLY A 34 1.09 -4.65 5.62
N GLN A 35 0.73 -4.16 6.81
CA GLN A 35 -0.61 -3.66 7.03
C GLN A 35 -0.87 -2.42 6.18
N ILE A 36 0.11 -1.54 6.08
CA ILE A 36 -0.04 -0.33 5.28
C ILE A 36 -0.22 -0.69 3.81
N ILE A 37 0.59 -1.60 3.30
CA ILE A 37 0.47 -2.05 1.91
C ILE A 37 -0.89 -2.67 1.66
N HIS A 38 -1.37 -3.46 2.62
CA HIS A 38 -2.69 -4.07 2.51
C HIS A 38 -3.78 -3.00 2.38
N LEU A 39 -3.69 -1.96 3.21
CA LEU A 39 -4.68 -0.89 3.19
C LEU A 39 -4.62 -0.09 1.88
N ILE A 40 -3.42 0.14 1.36
CA ILE A 40 -3.26 0.83 0.09
C ILE A 40 -3.91 0.03 -1.03
N ARG A 41 -3.66 -1.26 -1.07
CA ARG A 41 -4.26 -2.11 -2.09
C ARG A 41 -5.77 -2.13 -1.99
N GLN A 42 -6.28 -2.16 -0.77
CA GLN A 42 -7.71 -2.15 -0.57
C GLN A 42 -8.33 -0.84 -1.04
N CYS A 43 -7.68 0.27 -0.75
CA CYS A 43 -8.14 1.58 -1.17
C CYS A 43 -8.21 1.66 -2.70
N ILE A 44 -7.17 1.18 -3.37
CA ILE A 44 -7.13 1.21 -4.84
C ILE A 44 -8.21 0.32 -5.42
N ARG A 45 -8.36 -0.87 -4.86
CA ARG A 45 -9.36 -1.82 -5.32
C ARG A 45 -10.76 -1.23 -5.23
N ASN A 46 -11.04 -0.56 -4.11
CA ASN A 46 -12.34 0.06 -3.92
C ASN A 46 -12.58 1.18 -4.91
N PHE A 47 -11.56 2.00 -5.15
CA PHE A 47 -11.68 3.09 -6.11
C PHE A 47 -11.93 2.56 -7.51
N GLU A 48 -11.16 1.56 -7.92
CA GLU A 48 -11.27 1.02 -9.27
C GLU A 48 -12.57 0.29 -9.50
N SER A 49 -13.12 -0.28 -8.45
CA SER A 49 -14.40 -0.95 -8.54
C SER A 49 -15.53 0.04 -8.82
N GLU A 50 -15.40 1.25 -8.34
CA GLU A 50 -16.44 2.27 -8.50
C GLU A 50 -16.21 3.21 -9.67
N GLN A 51 -14.95 3.55 -9.93
CA GLN A 51 -14.63 4.56 -10.92
C GLN A 51 -13.94 4.01 -12.16
N GLY A 52 -13.61 2.72 -12.15
CA GLY A 52 -12.90 2.12 -13.26
C GLY A 52 -11.42 2.04 -13.01
N GLU A 53 -10.76 1.24 -13.80
CA GLU A 53 -9.35 0.96 -13.64
C GLU A 53 -8.51 2.20 -13.89
N ILE A 54 -7.51 2.42 -13.06
CA ILE A 54 -6.59 3.54 -13.20
C ILE A 54 -5.54 3.15 -14.23
N ALA A 55 -5.42 3.95 -15.28
CA ALA A 55 -4.44 3.69 -16.32
C ALA A 55 -3.06 4.06 -15.81
N LEU A 56 -2.09 3.18 -16.00
CA LEU A 56 -0.73 3.44 -15.59
C LEU A 56 0.04 4.14 -16.70
N PRO A 57 0.94 5.08 -16.35
CA PRO A 57 1.79 5.68 -17.36
C PRO A 57 2.75 4.65 -17.94
N GLU A 58 3.24 4.92 -19.13
CA GLU A 58 4.13 3.99 -19.83
C GLU A 58 5.35 3.62 -19.00
N THR A 59 5.88 4.58 -18.28
CA THR A 59 7.08 4.33 -17.50
C THR A 59 6.87 3.35 -16.38
N ILE A 60 5.64 3.13 -15.98
CA ILE A 60 5.34 2.21 -14.89
C ILE A 60 4.81 0.88 -15.40
N LYS A 61 4.14 0.88 -16.53
CA LYS A 61 3.55 -0.32 -17.09
C LYS A 61 4.56 -1.42 -17.29
N SER A 62 5.78 -1.05 -17.65
CA SER A 62 6.78 -2.03 -17.92
C SER A 62 7.24 -2.80 -16.70
N ASN A 63 6.84 -2.37 -15.52
CA ASN A 63 7.29 -2.98 -14.28
C ASN A 63 6.21 -3.72 -13.53
N ASP A 64 5.05 -3.81 -14.08
CA ASP A 64 3.94 -4.30 -13.31
C ASP A 64 3.81 -5.80 -13.29
N GLN A 65 4.56 -6.48 -14.08
CA GLN A 65 4.46 -7.93 -14.12
C GLN A 65 4.94 -8.57 -12.85
N SER A 66 5.61 -7.84 -12.06
CA SER A 66 6.17 -8.41 -10.84
C SER A 66 5.12 -8.69 -9.78
N VAL A 67 3.96 -8.33 -9.96
CA VAL A 67 2.98 -8.48 -8.93
C VAL A 67 2.80 -9.86 -8.39
#